data_284afc816c5446296bf5cec0ae7f7614
#
_entry.id   284afc816c5446296bf5cec0ae7f7614
#
_cell.length_a   1.000
_cell.length_b   1.000
_cell.length_c   1.000
_cell.angle_alpha   90.00
_cell.angle_beta   90.00
_cell.angle_gamma   90.00
#
_symmetry.space_group_name_H-M   'P 1'
#
loop_
_entity.id
_entity.type
_entity.pdbx_description
1 polymer ?
#
loop_
_entity_poly.entity_id
_entity_poly.type
_entity_poly.pdbx_seq_one_letter_code
_entity_poly.pdbx_strand_id
1 'polypeptide(L)'
;MPDGSINPWVIAVTVTLATFMEVLDTSIANVALPHIAGNLSASADESTWVLTSYLVSNAVILPLSGWLSSLLGRKRFYMGCVAIFTLSSFLCGFAASLGMLVVFRILQGVGGGGLQPSEQAILNDTFPLSKRGMAFAVYGIAVVVAPTLGPWLGGWITDNFSWRWIFYINVPVGILSLGLTYLLVSDPPYMKRIKLSDGFRIDYIGLGLISLGLGSLQIILDKGQRDDWFDSGFIRLFAVLMLVGLIGGVIRELKAKEPVVDFRMLKDRNFAISTLAMFFLGFVLYSSTVLIPQMLQQLLGYPAEMAGLALSPGGATIMFCMPIVGFLVSRVDTRYLITFGCTISASALLVMAGWNLSLDFKHAVLGRVLQSFGLAFLFIPINVSAFANVPREKTNMGTGIINLARNIGASVGIATVTTLLERRTQLHQMRLMDHVNNMNPALKTKLAGFAAASISGGSSGPGGAAQAHGMLFNMIERQATMLAFLDNFKLLGVIFFGIIPIFFLLKRPKMGGGSVPVH
;
A
#
# COMPACT_ATOMS: atom_id res chain seq x y z
N MET A 1 0.56 -21.69 25.12
CA MET A 1 0.34 -20.72 26.22
C MET A 1 0.35 -21.51 27.50
N PRO A 2 1.18 -21.18 28.50
CA PRO A 2 1.22 -21.97 29.71
C PRO A 2 -0.03 -21.83 30.57
N ASP A 3 -0.72 -20.72 30.57
CA ASP A 3 -1.88 -20.52 31.45
C ASP A 3 -3.08 -20.00 30.67
N GLY A 4 -4.09 -20.85 30.51
CA GLY A 4 -5.32 -20.65 29.73
C GLY A 4 -6.24 -19.46 30.09
N SER A 5 -5.68 -18.35 30.59
CA SER A 5 -6.43 -17.22 31.16
C SER A 5 -6.71 -16.06 30.18
N ILE A 6 -5.96 -15.92 29.08
CA ILE A 6 -6.16 -14.78 28.16
C ILE A 6 -6.79 -15.24 26.85
N ASN A 7 -7.93 -14.63 26.51
CA ASN A 7 -8.60 -14.92 25.24
C ASN A 7 -7.72 -14.50 24.05
N PRO A 8 -7.36 -15.41 23.12
CA PRO A 8 -6.54 -15.09 21.93
C PRO A 8 -7.07 -13.94 21.09
N TRP A 9 -8.38 -13.75 21.05
CA TRP A 9 -9.00 -12.66 20.28
C TRP A 9 -8.69 -11.27 20.85
N VAL A 10 -8.53 -11.17 22.17
CA VAL A 10 -8.13 -9.91 22.81
C VAL A 10 -6.70 -9.55 22.38
N ILE A 11 -5.81 -10.54 22.32
CA ILE A 11 -4.45 -10.35 21.80
C ILE A 11 -4.51 -9.89 20.33
N ALA A 12 -5.34 -10.54 19.50
CA ALA A 12 -5.47 -10.15 18.08
C ALA A 12 -5.89 -8.68 17.93
N VAL A 13 -6.96 -8.26 18.62
CA VAL A 13 -7.41 -6.87 18.56
C VAL A 13 -6.34 -5.90 19.08
N THR A 14 -5.64 -6.26 20.16
CA THR A 14 -4.57 -5.43 20.73
C THR A 14 -3.44 -5.15 19.75
N VAL A 15 -2.95 -6.19 19.07
CA VAL A 15 -1.84 -6.00 18.12
C VAL A 15 -2.31 -5.37 16.80
N THR A 16 -3.54 -5.64 16.37
CA THR A 16 -4.13 -5.03 15.18
C THR A 16 -4.35 -3.52 15.34
N LEU A 17 -4.56 -3.04 16.56
CA LEU A 17 -4.76 -1.62 16.84
C LEU A 17 -3.56 -0.76 16.41
N ALA A 18 -2.33 -1.22 16.64
CA ALA A 18 -1.14 -0.49 16.22
C ALA A 18 -0.93 -0.51 14.70
N THR A 19 -1.24 -1.62 14.04
CA THR A 19 -1.19 -1.68 12.58
C THR A 19 -2.29 -0.81 11.94
N PHE A 20 -3.48 -0.79 12.50
CA PHE A 20 -4.54 0.12 12.05
C PHE A 20 -4.08 1.59 12.13
N MET A 21 -3.48 1.98 13.26
CA MET A 21 -2.91 3.31 13.47
C MET A 21 -1.82 3.63 12.44
N GLU A 22 -0.89 2.71 12.19
CA GLU A 22 0.22 2.88 11.25
C GLU A 22 -0.27 3.07 9.80
N VAL A 23 -1.21 2.24 9.35
CA VAL A 23 -1.74 2.32 7.99
C VAL A 23 -2.64 3.56 7.82
N LEU A 24 -3.39 3.93 8.87
CA LEU A 24 -4.20 5.13 8.87
C LEU A 24 -3.34 6.40 8.77
N ASP A 25 -2.24 6.47 9.52
CA ASP A 25 -1.30 7.60 9.53
C ASP A 25 -0.78 7.93 8.13
N THR A 26 -0.36 6.93 7.37
CA THR A 26 0.13 7.15 6.00
C THR A 26 -0.95 7.69 5.07
N SER A 27 -2.17 7.21 5.20
CA SER A 27 -3.29 7.61 4.37
C SER A 27 -3.78 9.03 4.70
N ILE A 28 -3.86 9.38 5.99
CA ILE A 28 -4.25 10.72 6.45
C ILE A 28 -3.19 11.75 6.07
N ALA A 29 -1.91 11.44 6.25
CA ALA A 29 -0.81 12.36 5.97
C ALA A 29 -0.78 12.79 4.49
N ASN A 30 -1.17 11.92 3.57
CA ASN A 30 -1.24 12.23 2.13
C ASN A 30 -2.24 13.37 1.83
N VAL A 31 -3.39 13.36 2.46
CA VAL A 31 -4.43 14.40 2.28
C VAL A 31 -4.01 15.74 2.91
N ALA A 32 -3.23 15.70 3.98
CA ALA A 32 -2.78 16.88 4.71
C ALA A 32 -1.62 17.64 4.05
N LEU A 33 -0.97 17.07 3.01
CA LEU A 33 0.22 17.68 2.38
C LEU A 33 0.04 19.15 1.97
N PRO A 34 -1.06 19.58 1.32
CA PRO A 34 -1.24 20.98 0.96
C PRO A 34 -1.28 21.92 2.19
N HIS A 35 -1.94 21.48 3.26
CA HIS A 35 -2.00 22.24 4.53
C HIS A 35 -0.64 22.32 5.22
N ILE A 36 0.15 21.23 5.17
CA ILE A 36 1.52 21.18 5.69
C ILE A 36 2.41 22.13 4.89
N ALA A 37 2.37 22.07 3.56
CA ALA A 37 3.13 22.94 2.67
C ALA A 37 2.86 24.43 2.96
N GLY A 38 1.58 24.81 3.00
CA GLY A 38 1.19 26.20 3.29
C GLY A 38 1.62 26.67 4.69
N ASN A 39 1.45 25.84 5.72
CA ASN A 39 1.80 26.21 7.10
C ASN A 39 3.32 26.29 7.38
N LEU A 40 4.10 25.42 6.71
CA LEU A 40 5.56 25.38 6.89
C LEU A 40 6.33 26.16 5.82
N SER A 41 5.63 26.96 5.00
CA SER A 41 6.19 27.77 3.91
C SER A 41 7.07 26.93 2.96
N ALA A 42 6.61 25.74 2.64
CA ALA A 42 7.29 24.78 1.76
C ALA A 42 6.57 24.71 0.39
N SER A 43 7.32 24.40 -0.65
CA SER A 43 6.72 24.08 -1.96
C SER A 43 5.94 22.74 -1.91
N ALA A 44 5.04 22.55 -2.89
CA ALA A 44 4.31 21.29 -3.02
C ALA A 44 5.26 20.09 -3.17
N ASP A 45 6.38 20.28 -3.90
CA ASP A 45 7.39 19.23 -4.10
C ASP A 45 8.17 18.92 -2.82
N GLU A 46 8.58 19.93 -2.07
CA GLU A 46 9.27 19.74 -0.80
C GLU A 46 8.39 19.02 0.22
N SER A 47 7.10 19.35 0.27
CA SER A 47 6.16 18.73 1.20
C SER A 47 6.03 17.21 1.02
N THR A 48 6.26 16.68 -0.19
CA THR A 48 6.19 15.24 -0.46
C THR A 48 7.24 14.45 0.31
N TRP A 49 8.36 15.10 0.72
CA TRP A 49 9.35 14.44 1.56
C TRP A 49 8.79 13.97 2.90
N VAL A 50 7.69 14.55 3.37
CA VAL A 50 6.96 14.07 4.56
C VAL A 50 6.48 12.63 4.40
N LEU A 51 6.02 12.25 3.22
CA LEU A 51 5.62 10.87 2.92
C LEU A 51 6.82 10.00 2.52
N THR A 52 7.65 10.49 1.59
CA THR A 52 8.79 9.76 1.07
C THR A 52 9.74 9.30 2.18
N SER A 53 10.08 10.19 3.12
CA SER A 53 10.99 9.87 4.22
C SER A 53 10.45 8.76 5.14
N TYR A 54 9.15 8.76 5.41
CA TYR A 54 8.49 7.70 6.15
C TYR A 54 8.53 6.37 5.37
N LEU A 55 8.12 6.39 4.09
CA LEU A 55 8.06 5.19 3.25
C LEU A 55 9.44 4.55 3.06
N VAL A 56 10.47 5.37 2.87
CA VAL A 56 11.87 4.90 2.75
C VAL A 56 12.32 4.20 4.03
N SER A 57 12.16 4.84 5.19
CA SER A 57 12.58 4.25 6.47
C SER A 57 11.75 3.01 6.84
N ASN A 58 10.44 3.03 6.56
CA ASN A 58 9.57 1.87 6.72
C ASN A 58 10.03 0.69 5.84
N ALA A 59 10.28 0.93 4.55
CA ALA A 59 10.72 -0.09 3.59
C ALA A 59 12.07 -0.72 3.99
N VAL A 60 12.97 0.06 4.59
CA VAL A 60 14.25 -0.44 5.11
C VAL A 60 14.06 -1.36 6.32
N ILE A 61 13.24 -0.96 7.28
CA ILE A 61 13.04 -1.73 8.53
C ILE A 61 12.21 -2.98 8.33
N LEU A 62 11.30 -2.97 7.37
CA LEU A 62 10.35 -4.04 7.12
C LEU A 62 11.01 -5.43 6.98
N PRO A 63 11.99 -5.64 6.09
CA PRO A 63 12.68 -6.94 5.98
C PRO A 63 13.59 -7.24 7.16
N LEU A 64 14.08 -6.21 7.88
CA LEU A 64 14.94 -6.36 9.05
C LEU A 64 14.16 -6.75 10.31
N SER A 65 12.85 -6.56 10.31
CA SER A 65 11.98 -6.79 11.47
C SER A 65 12.05 -8.21 12.01
N GLY A 66 12.19 -9.22 11.14
CA GLY A 66 12.35 -10.62 11.51
C GLY A 66 13.62 -10.87 12.29
N TRP A 67 14.74 -10.33 11.84
CA TRP A 67 16.03 -10.43 12.49
C TRP A 67 16.06 -9.64 13.81
N LEU A 68 15.60 -8.39 13.81
CA LEU A 68 15.49 -7.56 15.02
C LEU A 68 14.60 -8.19 16.08
N SER A 69 13.49 -8.82 15.67
CA SER A 69 12.59 -9.55 16.55
C SER A 69 13.27 -10.79 17.18
N SER A 70 14.15 -11.47 16.45
CA SER A 70 14.92 -12.61 16.96
C SER A 70 16.00 -12.18 17.97
N LEU A 71 16.57 -11.00 17.79
CA LEU A 71 17.60 -10.44 18.68
C LEU A 71 16.99 -9.91 19.99
N LEU A 72 15.96 -9.09 19.90
CA LEU A 72 15.37 -8.38 21.05
C LEU A 72 14.29 -9.19 21.79
N GLY A 73 13.75 -10.22 21.14
CA GLY A 73 12.51 -10.88 21.50
C GLY A 73 11.30 -10.19 20.88
N ARG A 74 10.28 -10.96 20.50
CA ARG A 74 9.13 -10.46 19.71
C ARG A 74 8.34 -9.39 20.43
N LYS A 75 7.99 -9.64 21.70
CA LYS A 75 7.26 -8.68 22.54
C LYS A 75 8.01 -7.35 22.68
N ARG A 76 9.28 -7.40 23.04
CA ARG A 76 10.09 -6.19 23.25
C ARG A 76 10.29 -5.42 21.95
N PHE A 77 10.55 -6.11 20.85
CA PHE A 77 10.70 -5.49 19.54
C PHE A 77 9.40 -4.79 19.11
N TYR A 78 8.27 -5.49 19.20
CA TYR A 78 6.95 -4.92 18.86
C TYR A 78 6.63 -3.70 19.73
N MET A 79 6.80 -3.79 21.04
CA MET A 79 6.60 -2.66 21.96
C MET A 79 7.53 -1.48 21.63
N GLY A 80 8.79 -1.76 21.29
CA GLY A 80 9.75 -0.75 20.84
C GLY A 80 9.28 -0.05 19.57
N CYS A 81 8.76 -0.79 18.61
CA CYS A 81 8.18 -0.25 17.38
C CYS A 81 6.97 0.66 17.66
N VAL A 82 6.03 0.23 18.50
CA VAL A 82 4.86 1.03 18.90
C VAL A 82 5.32 2.29 19.65
N ALA A 83 6.29 2.17 20.56
CA ALA A 83 6.80 3.31 21.34
C ALA A 83 7.50 4.35 20.43
N ILE A 84 8.39 3.90 19.53
CA ILE A 84 9.08 4.79 18.57
C ILE A 84 8.05 5.46 17.66
N PHE A 85 7.10 4.70 17.11
CA PHE A 85 6.06 5.25 16.25
C PHE A 85 5.21 6.31 16.97
N THR A 86 4.75 6.01 18.18
CA THR A 86 3.90 6.91 18.98
C THR A 86 4.64 8.19 19.38
N LEU A 87 5.88 8.05 19.86
CA LEU A 87 6.71 9.20 20.24
C LEU A 87 7.03 10.07 19.02
N SER A 88 7.44 9.46 17.91
CA SER A 88 7.73 10.19 16.67
C SER A 88 6.49 10.87 16.11
N SER A 89 5.33 10.25 16.23
CA SER A 89 4.05 10.84 15.82
C SER A 89 3.74 12.10 16.65
N PHE A 90 3.93 12.04 17.97
CA PHE A 90 3.82 13.22 18.83
C PHE A 90 4.78 14.33 18.39
N LEU A 91 6.05 14.00 18.12
CA LEU A 91 7.05 14.95 17.64
C LEU A 91 6.70 15.53 16.27
N CYS A 92 6.13 14.75 15.35
CA CYS A 92 5.64 15.25 14.06
C CYS A 92 4.58 16.35 14.23
N GLY A 93 3.64 16.17 15.17
CA GLY A 93 2.64 17.20 15.49
C GLY A 93 3.26 18.47 16.10
N PHE A 94 4.45 18.37 16.70
CA PHE A 94 5.17 19.48 17.31
C PHE A 94 6.18 20.15 16.37
N ALA A 95 6.35 19.65 15.12
CA ALA A 95 7.33 20.15 14.17
C ALA A 95 7.08 21.63 13.81
N ALA A 96 8.15 22.44 13.92
CA ALA A 96 8.14 23.86 13.59
C ALA A 96 8.65 24.16 12.17
N SER A 97 9.31 23.19 11.51
CA SER A 97 9.82 23.31 10.14
C SER A 97 9.67 22.01 9.37
N LEU A 98 9.69 22.09 8.03
CA LEU A 98 9.64 20.91 7.16
C LEU A 98 10.78 19.93 7.45
N GLY A 99 12.01 20.44 7.64
CA GLY A 99 13.18 19.59 7.95
C GLY A 99 13.01 18.82 9.26
N MET A 100 12.47 19.47 10.31
CA MET A 100 12.13 18.81 11.57
C MET A 100 11.08 17.70 11.34
N LEU A 101 10.03 18.01 10.60
CA LEU A 101 8.97 17.05 10.30
C LEU A 101 9.52 15.84 9.54
N VAL A 102 10.38 16.04 8.53
CA VAL A 102 11.03 14.95 7.76
C VAL A 102 11.87 14.05 8.68
N VAL A 103 12.67 14.62 9.58
CA VAL A 103 13.47 13.82 10.54
C VAL A 103 12.56 12.98 11.44
N PHE A 104 11.48 13.56 11.96
CA PHE A 104 10.54 12.83 12.80
C PHE A 104 9.76 11.76 12.00
N ARG A 105 9.48 12.00 10.73
CA ARG A 105 8.88 11.01 9.84
C ARG A 105 9.82 9.83 9.55
N ILE A 106 11.14 10.07 9.44
CA ILE A 106 12.12 8.96 9.36
C ILE A 106 12.04 8.10 10.62
N LEU A 107 12.06 8.70 11.81
CA LEU A 107 11.95 7.96 13.07
C LEU A 107 10.61 7.20 13.17
N GLN A 108 9.53 7.82 12.74
CA GLN A 108 8.21 7.19 12.73
C GLN A 108 8.15 5.99 11.78
N GLY A 109 8.79 6.08 10.60
CA GLY A 109 8.89 4.96 9.67
C GLY A 109 9.76 3.82 10.19
N VAL A 110 10.80 4.11 10.98
CA VAL A 110 11.58 3.09 11.71
C VAL A 110 10.68 2.31 12.68
N GLY A 111 9.80 2.99 13.42
CA GLY A 111 8.82 2.33 14.28
C GLY A 111 7.78 1.54 13.46
N GLY A 112 7.22 2.16 12.42
CA GLY A 112 6.16 1.58 11.59
C GLY A 112 6.56 0.29 10.89
N GLY A 113 7.78 0.23 10.31
CA GLY A 113 8.25 -0.92 9.52
C GLY A 113 8.28 -2.27 10.26
N GLY A 114 8.33 -2.24 11.60
CA GLY A 114 8.30 -3.46 12.41
C GLY A 114 6.91 -3.92 12.86
N LEU A 115 5.87 -3.07 12.74
CA LEU A 115 4.55 -3.36 13.31
C LEU A 115 3.85 -4.51 12.60
N GLN A 116 3.63 -4.42 11.30
CA GLN A 116 2.89 -5.41 10.53
C GLN A 116 3.51 -6.81 10.54
N PRO A 117 4.85 -6.98 10.30
CA PRO A 117 5.46 -8.31 10.37
C PRO A 117 5.38 -8.92 11.75
N SER A 118 5.55 -8.12 12.81
CA SER A 118 5.49 -8.60 14.19
C SER A 118 4.07 -9.00 14.59
N GLU A 119 3.06 -8.22 14.19
CA GLU A 119 1.66 -8.57 14.40
C GLU A 119 1.33 -9.91 13.75
N GLN A 120 1.64 -10.08 12.45
CA GLN A 120 1.36 -11.33 11.74
C GLN A 120 2.05 -12.53 12.42
N ALA A 121 3.26 -12.35 12.92
CA ALA A 121 3.97 -13.38 13.62
C ALA A 121 3.33 -13.70 14.99
N ILE A 122 2.88 -12.70 15.74
CA ILE A 122 2.14 -12.88 17.00
C ILE A 122 0.82 -13.63 16.74
N LEU A 123 0.08 -13.27 15.70
CA LEU A 123 -1.16 -13.95 15.32
C LEU A 123 -0.92 -15.41 14.94
N ASN A 124 0.14 -15.70 14.16
CA ASN A 124 0.51 -17.07 13.79
C ASN A 124 0.83 -17.95 15.01
N ASP A 125 1.40 -17.38 16.05
CA ASP A 125 1.73 -18.12 17.26
C ASP A 125 0.56 -18.27 18.23
N THR A 126 -0.27 -17.24 18.30
CA THR A 126 -1.39 -17.19 19.23
C THR A 126 -2.52 -18.14 18.80
N PHE A 127 -2.70 -18.32 17.49
CA PHE A 127 -3.83 -19.11 16.97
C PHE A 127 -3.39 -20.46 16.39
N PRO A 128 -4.17 -21.55 16.67
CA PRO A 128 -3.99 -22.83 16.00
C PRO A 128 -4.28 -22.71 14.50
N LEU A 129 -3.71 -23.61 13.69
CA LEU A 129 -3.83 -23.61 12.21
C LEU A 129 -5.28 -23.43 11.72
N SER A 130 -6.23 -24.07 12.37
CA SER A 130 -7.66 -24.01 12.01
C SER A 130 -8.30 -22.62 12.21
N LYS A 131 -7.75 -21.77 13.07
CA LYS A 131 -8.29 -20.44 13.39
C LYS A 131 -7.42 -19.29 12.85
N ARG A 132 -6.26 -19.59 12.25
CA ARG A 132 -5.36 -18.55 11.68
C ARG A 132 -6.02 -17.71 10.60
N GLY A 133 -6.81 -18.33 9.73
CA GLY A 133 -7.55 -17.59 8.68
C GLY A 133 -8.43 -16.48 9.27
N MET A 134 -9.13 -16.77 10.36
CA MET A 134 -9.95 -15.78 11.06
C MET A 134 -9.11 -14.70 11.76
N ALA A 135 -7.96 -15.08 12.36
CA ALA A 135 -7.04 -14.12 12.97
C ALA A 135 -6.45 -13.16 11.92
N PHE A 136 -6.05 -13.69 10.76
CA PHE A 136 -5.63 -12.85 9.62
C PHE A 136 -6.76 -12.01 9.02
N ALA A 137 -8.03 -12.41 9.20
CA ALA A 137 -9.15 -11.55 8.83
C ALA A 137 -9.18 -10.27 9.67
N VAL A 138 -8.94 -10.35 10.99
CA VAL A 138 -8.87 -9.17 11.87
C VAL A 138 -7.75 -8.22 11.41
N TYR A 139 -6.55 -8.75 11.18
CA TYR A 139 -5.43 -7.97 10.64
C TYR A 139 -5.77 -7.37 9.26
N GLY A 140 -6.32 -8.16 8.35
CA GLY A 140 -6.67 -7.71 7.01
C GLY A 140 -7.70 -6.58 6.98
N ILE A 141 -8.67 -6.60 7.90
CA ILE A 141 -9.62 -5.50 8.10
C ILE A 141 -8.85 -4.21 8.38
N ALA A 142 -7.91 -4.22 9.32
CA ALA A 142 -7.12 -3.03 9.65
C ALA A 142 -6.35 -2.49 8.43
N VAL A 143 -5.64 -3.37 7.71
CA VAL A 143 -4.80 -3.00 6.56
C VAL A 143 -5.60 -2.43 5.39
N VAL A 144 -6.85 -2.85 5.21
CA VAL A 144 -7.66 -2.44 4.04
C VAL A 144 -8.65 -1.33 4.40
N VAL A 145 -9.20 -1.33 5.61
CA VAL A 145 -10.18 -0.30 6.03
C VAL A 145 -9.48 1.01 6.37
N ALA A 146 -8.29 0.97 6.97
CA ALA A 146 -7.57 2.17 7.35
C ALA A 146 -7.26 3.11 6.17
N PRO A 147 -6.75 2.65 5.00
CA PRO A 147 -6.54 3.52 3.84
C PRO A 147 -7.83 4.12 3.30
N THR A 148 -8.95 3.43 3.48
CA THR A 148 -10.27 3.88 3.03
C THR A 148 -10.82 5.01 3.90
N LEU A 149 -10.59 4.93 5.21
CA LEU A 149 -11.02 5.95 6.18
C LEU A 149 -10.10 7.17 6.18
N GLY A 150 -8.81 6.97 5.82
CA GLY A 150 -7.79 8.00 5.91
C GLY A 150 -8.14 9.31 5.21
N PRO A 151 -8.53 9.31 3.93
CA PRO A 151 -8.85 10.53 3.22
C PRO A 151 -10.02 11.31 3.82
N TRP A 152 -11.08 10.62 4.24
CA TRP A 152 -12.22 11.26 4.90
C TRP A 152 -11.82 11.86 6.25
N LEU A 153 -11.19 11.06 7.11
CA LEU A 153 -10.80 11.51 8.45
C LEU A 153 -9.71 12.60 8.39
N GLY A 154 -8.77 12.46 7.46
CA GLY A 154 -7.70 13.43 7.24
C GLY A 154 -8.23 14.77 6.76
N GLY A 155 -9.13 14.78 5.78
CA GLY A 155 -9.80 15.99 5.31
C GLY A 155 -10.59 16.65 6.45
N TRP A 156 -11.42 15.90 7.16
CA TRP A 156 -12.21 16.44 8.27
C TRP A 156 -11.33 17.05 9.37
N ILE A 157 -10.22 16.39 9.74
CA ILE A 157 -9.29 16.92 10.76
C ILE A 157 -8.60 18.20 10.26
N THR A 158 -8.12 18.22 9.03
CA THR A 158 -7.39 19.39 8.49
C THR A 158 -8.28 20.58 8.26
N ASP A 159 -9.54 20.37 7.89
CA ASP A 159 -10.50 21.44 7.62
C ASP A 159 -11.08 22.06 8.91
N ASN A 160 -11.31 21.24 9.96
CA ASN A 160 -11.93 21.70 11.21
C ASN A 160 -10.94 22.01 12.34
N PHE A 161 -9.73 21.48 12.25
CA PHE A 161 -8.67 21.67 13.25
C PHE A 161 -7.36 22.07 12.55
N SER A 162 -6.22 21.66 13.09
CA SER A 162 -4.90 21.82 12.47
C SER A 162 -4.42 20.49 11.89
N TRP A 163 -3.65 20.53 10.79
CA TRP A 163 -2.97 19.36 10.25
C TRP A 163 -2.14 18.59 11.30
N ARG A 164 -1.70 19.25 12.37
CA ARG A 164 -0.94 18.62 13.46
C ARG A 164 -1.72 17.51 14.16
N TRP A 165 -3.04 17.61 14.21
CA TRP A 165 -3.90 16.62 14.84
C TRP A 165 -3.92 15.28 14.13
N ILE A 166 -3.55 15.21 12.84
CA ILE A 166 -3.40 13.94 12.13
C ILE A 166 -2.32 13.05 12.76
N PHE A 167 -1.32 13.67 13.41
CA PHE A 167 -0.27 12.96 14.13
C PHE A 167 -0.64 12.73 15.59
N TYR A 168 -1.30 13.68 16.24
CA TYR A 168 -1.69 13.54 17.65
C TYR A 168 -2.74 12.45 17.88
N ILE A 169 -3.60 12.13 16.90
CA ILE A 169 -4.60 11.06 17.01
C ILE A 169 -3.95 9.69 17.24
N ASN A 170 -2.70 9.50 16.82
CA ASN A 170 -1.96 8.27 17.02
C ASN A 170 -1.49 8.08 18.47
N VAL A 171 -1.34 9.17 19.23
CA VAL A 171 -0.75 9.12 20.57
C VAL A 171 -1.62 8.33 21.57
N PRO A 172 -2.93 8.61 21.73
CA PRO A 172 -3.76 7.85 22.65
C PRO A 172 -3.89 6.37 22.23
N VAL A 173 -3.96 6.10 20.92
CA VAL A 173 -4.04 4.74 20.38
C VAL A 173 -2.74 3.97 20.65
N GLY A 174 -1.59 4.62 20.44
CA GLY A 174 -0.27 4.04 20.70
C GLY A 174 -0.04 3.74 22.19
N ILE A 175 -0.41 4.65 23.08
CA ILE A 175 -0.32 4.42 24.54
C ILE A 175 -1.20 3.25 24.96
N LEU A 176 -2.44 3.19 24.46
CA LEU A 176 -3.35 2.06 24.72
C LEU A 176 -2.77 0.75 24.21
N SER A 177 -2.26 0.72 22.97
CA SER A 177 -1.64 -0.46 22.38
C SER A 177 -0.41 -0.92 23.16
N LEU A 178 0.45 0.00 23.64
CA LEU A 178 1.59 -0.32 24.50
C LEU A 178 1.16 -0.96 25.81
N GLY A 179 0.19 -0.35 26.50
CA GLY A 179 -0.32 -0.86 27.77
C GLY A 179 -0.92 -2.26 27.63
N LEU A 180 -1.80 -2.45 26.63
CA LEU A 180 -2.41 -3.75 26.38
C LEU A 180 -1.38 -4.79 25.95
N THR A 181 -0.41 -4.44 25.09
CA THR A 181 0.65 -5.35 24.68
C THR A 181 1.54 -5.77 25.85
N TYR A 182 1.87 -4.84 26.74
CA TYR A 182 2.64 -5.13 27.96
C TYR A 182 1.94 -6.15 28.83
N LEU A 183 0.63 -6.06 29.00
CA LEU A 183 -0.18 -6.92 29.85
C LEU A 183 -0.51 -8.27 29.20
N LEU A 184 -0.79 -8.30 27.91
CA LEU A 184 -1.47 -9.43 27.25
C LEU A 184 -0.55 -10.27 26.36
N VAL A 185 0.50 -9.69 25.78
CA VAL A 185 1.39 -10.41 24.86
C VAL A 185 2.59 -11.00 25.61
N SER A 186 2.94 -12.25 25.30
CA SER A 186 4.13 -12.93 25.82
C SER A 186 4.98 -13.49 24.68
N ASP A 187 6.29 -13.60 24.89
CA ASP A 187 7.18 -14.26 23.93
C ASP A 187 6.87 -15.78 23.91
N PRO A 188 6.84 -16.42 22.72
CA PRO A 188 6.57 -17.85 22.64
C PRO A 188 7.72 -18.66 23.26
N PRO A 189 7.42 -19.81 23.96
CA PRO A 189 8.42 -20.60 24.68
C PRO A 189 9.57 -21.15 23.83
N TYR A 190 9.33 -21.38 22.54
CA TYR A 190 10.34 -21.91 21.62
C TYR A 190 11.33 -20.84 21.12
N MET A 191 11.05 -19.55 21.37
CA MET A 191 11.88 -18.45 20.88
C MET A 191 13.11 -18.29 21.78
N LYS A 192 14.22 -18.84 21.36
CA LYS A 192 15.52 -18.57 21.98
C LYS A 192 16.02 -17.22 21.47
N ARG A 193 16.18 -16.26 22.37
CA ARG A 193 16.82 -14.97 22.03
C ARG A 193 18.26 -15.22 21.64
N ILE A 194 18.68 -14.66 20.53
CA ILE A 194 20.07 -14.66 20.12
C ILE A 194 20.85 -13.79 21.11
N LYS A 195 21.79 -14.37 21.85
CA LYS A 195 22.68 -13.60 22.73
C LYS A 195 23.92 -13.19 21.95
N LEU A 196 24.22 -11.91 21.96
CA LEU A 196 25.47 -11.38 21.36
C LEU A 196 26.72 -12.04 21.97
N SER A 197 26.61 -12.55 23.20
CA SER A 197 27.67 -13.33 23.88
C SER A 197 27.98 -14.67 23.22
N ASP A 198 27.06 -15.22 22.44
CA ASP A 198 27.20 -16.56 21.86
C ASP A 198 27.99 -16.56 20.53
N GLY A 199 28.77 -15.50 20.26
CA GLY A 199 29.58 -15.37 19.05
C GLY A 199 28.81 -14.94 17.81
N PHE A 200 27.54 -14.50 17.97
CA PHE A 200 26.72 -13.99 16.88
C PHE A 200 27.36 -12.74 16.28
N ARG A 201 27.60 -12.76 14.98
CA ARG A 201 28.16 -11.61 14.23
C ARG A 201 27.08 -10.97 13.40
N ILE A 202 26.80 -9.69 13.71
CA ILE A 202 25.88 -8.89 12.89
C ILE A 202 26.53 -8.63 11.53
N ASP A 203 25.83 -8.97 10.45
CA ASP A 203 26.26 -8.62 9.09
C ASP A 203 25.93 -7.16 8.77
N TYR A 204 26.75 -6.24 9.30
CA TYR A 204 26.59 -4.79 9.04
C TYR A 204 26.66 -4.44 7.56
N ILE A 205 27.42 -5.22 6.76
CA ILE A 205 27.58 -4.99 5.32
C ILE A 205 26.28 -5.38 4.61
N GLY A 206 25.74 -6.56 4.88
CA GLY A 206 24.45 -7.01 4.34
C GLY A 206 23.32 -6.06 4.73
N LEU A 207 23.27 -5.66 6.00
CA LEU A 207 22.34 -4.67 6.51
C LEU A 207 22.42 -3.34 5.74
N GLY A 208 23.64 -2.80 5.60
CA GLY A 208 23.88 -1.53 4.88
C GLY A 208 23.50 -1.60 3.40
N LEU A 209 23.85 -2.69 2.72
CA LEU A 209 23.55 -2.88 1.29
C LEU A 209 22.04 -3.03 1.06
N ILE A 210 21.35 -3.84 1.84
CA ILE A 210 19.89 -4.00 1.73
C ILE A 210 19.18 -2.67 2.02
N SER A 211 19.59 -1.96 3.07
CA SER A 211 19.02 -0.66 3.42
C SER A 211 19.24 0.39 2.33
N LEU A 212 20.46 0.46 1.78
CA LEU A 212 20.79 1.34 0.66
C LEU A 212 19.96 1.01 -0.58
N GLY A 213 19.89 -0.28 -0.93
CA GLY A 213 19.16 -0.74 -2.10
C GLY A 213 17.66 -0.48 -2.03
N LEU A 214 17.02 -0.83 -0.90
CA LEU A 214 15.57 -0.64 -0.72
C LEU A 214 15.22 0.85 -0.56
N GLY A 215 16.01 1.61 0.19
CA GLY A 215 15.81 3.04 0.34
C GLY A 215 15.93 3.78 -0.98
N SER A 216 16.95 3.45 -1.79
CA SER A 216 17.13 4.02 -3.13
C SER A 216 15.99 3.62 -4.07
N LEU A 217 15.56 2.35 -4.06
CA LEU A 217 14.40 1.90 -4.84
C LEU A 217 13.14 2.70 -4.49
N GLN A 218 12.87 2.90 -3.20
CA GLN A 218 11.69 3.63 -2.75
C GLN A 218 11.74 5.10 -3.21
N ILE A 219 12.90 5.76 -3.15
CA ILE A 219 13.08 7.14 -3.63
C ILE A 219 12.82 7.22 -5.14
N ILE A 220 13.37 6.28 -5.92
CA ILE A 220 13.15 6.25 -7.38
C ILE A 220 11.66 6.10 -7.71
N LEU A 221 10.97 5.19 -7.03
CA LEU A 221 9.56 4.92 -7.30
C LEU A 221 8.65 6.09 -6.90
N ASP A 222 9.01 6.80 -5.82
CA ASP A 222 8.22 7.91 -5.32
C ASP A 222 8.47 9.22 -6.08
N LYS A 223 9.74 9.50 -6.45
CA LYS A 223 10.15 10.74 -7.11
C LYS A 223 10.31 10.64 -8.62
N GLY A 224 10.45 9.43 -9.17
CA GLY A 224 10.82 9.21 -10.56
C GLY A 224 9.96 9.96 -11.56
N GLN A 225 8.63 9.93 -11.42
CA GLN A 225 7.74 10.62 -12.35
C GLN A 225 7.87 12.15 -12.25
N ARG A 226 8.07 12.70 -11.07
CA ARG A 226 8.19 14.16 -10.86
C ARG A 226 9.50 14.72 -11.35
N ASP A 227 10.57 13.92 -11.26
CA ASP A 227 11.94 14.30 -11.62
C ASP A 227 12.32 13.78 -13.01
N ASP A 228 11.35 13.54 -13.91
CA ASP A 228 11.55 13.06 -15.28
C ASP A 228 12.41 11.79 -15.41
N TRP A 229 12.30 10.89 -14.41
CA TRP A 229 12.97 9.59 -14.40
C TRP A 229 14.50 9.72 -14.65
N PHE A 230 15.02 8.96 -15.62
CA PHE A 230 16.46 8.88 -15.91
C PHE A 230 17.06 10.13 -16.60
N ASP A 231 16.25 11.13 -16.91
CA ASP A 231 16.77 12.43 -17.37
C ASP A 231 17.35 13.23 -16.19
N SER A 232 16.86 12.98 -14.97
CA SER A 232 17.39 13.54 -13.73
C SER A 232 18.69 12.90 -13.28
N GLY A 233 19.72 13.71 -12.98
CA GLY A 233 20.95 13.25 -12.36
C GLY A 233 20.74 12.63 -10.97
N PHE A 234 19.76 13.16 -10.21
CA PHE A 234 19.36 12.64 -8.91
C PHE A 234 18.84 11.20 -9.02
N ILE A 235 17.88 10.95 -9.90
CA ILE A 235 17.30 9.61 -10.10
C ILE A 235 18.36 8.63 -10.63
N ARG A 236 19.26 9.05 -11.54
CA ARG A 236 20.37 8.20 -12.02
C ARG A 236 21.31 7.78 -10.89
N LEU A 237 21.66 8.70 -9.98
CA LEU A 237 22.46 8.37 -8.81
C LEU A 237 21.79 7.31 -7.95
N PHE A 238 20.51 7.52 -7.60
CA PHE A 238 19.77 6.55 -6.80
C PHE A 238 19.57 5.21 -7.53
N ALA A 239 19.46 5.19 -8.86
CA ALA A 239 19.41 3.95 -9.63
C ALA A 239 20.71 3.13 -9.52
N VAL A 240 21.87 3.78 -9.56
CA VAL A 240 23.15 3.11 -9.31
C VAL A 240 23.24 2.58 -7.89
N LEU A 241 22.87 3.40 -6.89
CA LEU A 241 22.85 3.00 -5.48
C LEU A 241 21.89 1.83 -5.23
N MET A 242 20.72 1.84 -5.87
CA MET A 242 19.75 0.74 -5.84
C MET A 242 20.36 -0.55 -6.40
N LEU A 243 20.96 -0.50 -7.58
CA LEU A 243 21.57 -1.69 -8.20
C LEU A 243 22.70 -2.26 -7.34
N VAL A 244 23.61 -1.41 -6.89
CA VAL A 244 24.72 -1.82 -6.00
C VAL A 244 24.19 -2.40 -4.71
N GLY A 245 23.22 -1.71 -4.07
CA GLY A 245 22.64 -2.14 -2.80
C GLY A 245 21.87 -3.45 -2.92
N LEU A 246 20.95 -3.58 -3.89
CA LEU A 246 20.13 -4.79 -4.04
C LEU A 246 20.95 -5.99 -4.52
N ILE A 247 21.77 -5.82 -5.58
CA ILE A 247 22.58 -6.93 -6.11
C ILE A 247 23.63 -7.34 -5.08
N GLY A 248 24.38 -6.38 -4.53
CA GLY A 248 25.37 -6.64 -3.50
C GLY A 248 24.75 -7.24 -2.25
N GLY A 249 23.61 -6.70 -1.80
CA GLY A 249 22.87 -7.20 -0.63
C GLY A 249 22.37 -8.62 -0.83
N VAL A 250 21.70 -8.94 -1.95
CA VAL A 250 21.23 -10.31 -2.24
C VAL A 250 22.38 -11.30 -2.31
N ILE A 251 23.50 -10.96 -3.02
CA ILE A 251 24.67 -11.84 -3.09
C ILE A 251 25.26 -12.07 -1.70
N ARG A 252 25.33 -11.03 -0.88
CA ARG A 252 25.87 -11.11 0.48
C ARG A 252 24.98 -11.98 1.37
N GLU A 253 23.68 -11.74 1.39
CA GLU A 253 22.70 -12.47 2.20
C GLU A 253 22.60 -13.96 1.81
N LEU A 254 22.75 -14.28 0.51
CA LEU A 254 22.80 -15.68 0.07
C LEU A 254 24.06 -16.41 0.51
N LYS A 255 25.19 -15.70 0.74
CA LYS A 255 26.45 -16.27 1.22
C LYS A 255 26.56 -16.27 2.75
N ALA A 256 25.85 -15.38 3.43
CA ALA A 256 25.89 -15.24 4.88
C ALA A 256 25.43 -16.53 5.58
N LYS A 257 26.12 -16.90 6.69
CA LYS A 257 25.69 -18.02 7.55
C LYS A 257 24.43 -17.66 8.31
N GLU A 258 24.33 -16.43 8.78
CA GLU A 258 23.21 -15.87 9.54
C GLU A 258 22.71 -14.62 8.80
N PRO A 259 21.87 -14.79 7.75
CA PRO A 259 21.39 -13.67 6.95
C PRO A 259 20.40 -12.80 7.73
N VAL A 260 20.45 -11.50 7.48
CA VAL A 260 19.44 -10.55 8.00
C VAL A 260 18.10 -10.76 7.30
N VAL A 261 18.15 -11.02 5.98
CA VAL A 261 16.99 -11.37 5.16
C VAL A 261 17.23 -12.75 4.52
N ASP A 262 16.53 -13.78 4.97
CA ASP A 262 16.73 -15.14 4.44
C ASP A 262 16.00 -15.36 3.11
N PHE A 263 16.58 -14.88 2.02
CA PHE A 263 16.05 -15.10 0.66
C PHE A 263 16.00 -16.60 0.27
N ARG A 264 16.66 -17.49 1.02
CA ARG A 264 16.59 -18.94 0.76
C ARG A 264 15.18 -19.49 1.00
N MET A 265 14.33 -18.76 1.74
CA MET A 265 12.92 -19.12 1.92
C MET A 265 12.15 -19.14 0.59
N LEU A 266 12.56 -18.35 -0.41
CA LEU A 266 11.99 -18.35 -1.76
C LEU A 266 12.24 -19.66 -2.53
N LYS A 267 13.06 -20.59 -2.00
CA LYS A 267 13.18 -21.94 -2.56
C LYS A 267 11.92 -22.79 -2.28
N ASP A 268 11.18 -22.49 -1.22
CA ASP A 268 9.86 -23.10 -1.03
C ASP A 268 8.89 -22.53 -2.05
N ARG A 269 8.29 -23.40 -2.84
CA ARG A 269 7.42 -23.04 -3.96
C ARG A 269 6.18 -22.28 -3.51
N ASN A 270 5.58 -22.70 -2.40
CA ASN A 270 4.39 -22.03 -1.88
C ASN A 270 4.73 -20.63 -1.38
N PHE A 271 5.84 -20.50 -0.67
CA PHE A 271 6.30 -19.21 -0.17
C PHE A 271 6.64 -18.25 -1.32
N ALA A 272 7.37 -18.71 -2.35
CA ALA A 272 7.73 -17.89 -3.51
C ALA A 272 6.51 -17.40 -4.30
N ILE A 273 5.56 -18.31 -4.61
CA ILE A 273 4.34 -17.96 -5.33
C ILE A 273 3.47 -17.01 -4.51
N SER A 274 3.35 -17.24 -3.20
CA SER A 274 2.58 -16.36 -2.31
C SER A 274 3.23 -14.99 -2.17
N THR A 275 4.56 -14.91 -2.14
CA THR A 275 5.31 -13.63 -2.13
C THR A 275 5.06 -12.85 -3.43
N LEU A 276 5.10 -13.51 -4.58
CA LEU A 276 4.77 -12.91 -5.87
C LEU A 276 3.29 -12.46 -5.93
N ALA A 277 2.38 -13.29 -5.43
CA ALA A 277 0.96 -12.94 -5.33
C ALA A 277 0.73 -11.71 -4.46
N MET A 278 1.45 -11.60 -3.34
CA MET A 278 1.36 -10.44 -2.45
C MET A 278 1.90 -9.16 -3.10
N PHE A 279 2.96 -9.27 -3.91
CA PHE A 279 3.45 -8.16 -4.73
C PHE A 279 2.36 -7.64 -5.68
N PHE A 280 1.72 -8.52 -6.44
CA PHE A 280 0.66 -8.11 -7.37
C PHE A 280 -0.62 -7.65 -6.66
N LEU A 281 -0.93 -8.20 -5.49
CA LEU A 281 -2.02 -7.69 -4.66
C LEU A 281 -1.74 -6.25 -4.24
N GLY A 282 -0.54 -5.96 -3.74
CA GLY A 282 -0.10 -4.60 -3.42
C GLY A 282 -0.17 -3.69 -4.64
N PHE A 283 0.39 -4.14 -5.77
CA PHE A 283 0.39 -3.41 -7.03
C PHE A 283 -1.02 -2.95 -7.44
N VAL A 284 -2.00 -3.85 -7.49
CA VAL A 284 -3.35 -3.53 -7.97
C VAL A 284 -4.18 -2.79 -6.93
N LEU A 285 -4.10 -3.20 -5.65
CA LEU A 285 -4.86 -2.57 -4.57
C LEU A 285 -4.53 -1.08 -4.45
N TYR A 286 -3.24 -0.75 -4.32
CA TYR A 286 -2.84 0.63 -4.08
C TYR A 286 -2.95 1.49 -5.35
N SER A 287 -2.64 0.95 -6.53
CA SER A 287 -2.87 1.65 -7.80
C SER A 287 -4.33 2.07 -7.99
N SER A 288 -5.27 1.16 -7.79
CA SER A 288 -6.69 1.47 -7.94
C SER A 288 -7.20 2.42 -6.85
N THR A 289 -6.63 2.36 -5.64
CA THR A 289 -6.97 3.27 -4.54
C THR A 289 -6.53 4.71 -4.83
N VAL A 290 -5.48 4.90 -5.62
CA VAL A 290 -5.03 6.22 -6.07
C VAL A 290 -5.81 6.69 -7.31
N LEU A 291 -5.99 5.82 -8.31
CA LEU A 291 -6.61 6.19 -9.59
C LEU A 291 -8.08 6.61 -9.45
N ILE A 292 -8.89 5.90 -8.66
CA ILE A 292 -10.32 6.14 -8.57
C ILE A 292 -10.64 7.54 -8.01
N PRO A 293 -10.12 7.96 -6.84
CA PRO A 293 -10.37 9.31 -6.35
C PRO A 293 -9.78 10.39 -7.25
N GLN A 294 -8.61 10.16 -7.85
CA GLN A 294 -7.98 11.10 -8.76
C GLN A 294 -8.85 11.34 -10.00
N MET A 295 -9.41 10.27 -10.58
CA MET A 295 -10.35 10.38 -11.71
C MET A 295 -11.61 11.16 -11.33
N LEU A 296 -12.21 10.86 -10.15
CA LEU A 296 -13.42 11.54 -9.68
C LEU A 296 -13.18 13.04 -9.46
N GLN A 297 -12.03 13.41 -8.89
CA GLN A 297 -11.69 14.81 -8.63
C GLN A 297 -11.32 15.57 -9.90
N GLN A 298 -10.39 15.04 -10.69
CA GLN A 298 -9.81 15.77 -11.84
C GLN A 298 -10.77 15.84 -13.04
N LEU A 299 -11.51 14.77 -13.33
CA LEU A 299 -12.36 14.70 -14.52
C LEU A 299 -13.82 14.98 -14.24
N LEU A 300 -14.34 14.51 -13.12
CA LEU A 300 -15.77 14.60 -12.81
C LEU A 300 -16.09 15.74 -11.84
N GLY A 301 -15.07 16.41 -11.29
CA GLY A 301 -15.22 17.59 -10.45
C GLY A 301 -15.78 17.32 -9.06
N TYR A 302 -15.73 16.07 -8.58
CA TYR A 302 -16.14 15.74 -7.22
C TYR A 302 -15.16 16.34 -6.19
N PRO A 303 -15.64 16.89 -5.07
CA PRO A 303 -14.77 17.31 -3.98
C PRO A 303 -14.01 16.12 -3.38
N ALA A 304 -12.85 16.39 -2.77
CA ALA A 304 -11.97 15.36 -2.22
C ALA A 304 -12.68 14.43 -1.21
N GLU A 305 -13.56 15.00 -0.38
CA GLU A 305 -14.38 14.25 0.56
C GLU A 305 -15.26 13.20 -0.14
N MET A 306 -15.99 13.60 -1.17
CA MET A 306 -16.85 12.70 -1.94
C MET A 306 -16.04 11.64 -2.70
N ALA A 307 -14.88 12.01 -3.25
CA ALA A 307 -13.99 11.07 -3.91
C ALA A 307 -13.42 10.03 -2.93
N GLY A 308 -13.11 10.44 -1.71
CA GLY A 308 -12.72 9.53 -0.62
C GLY A 308 -13.88 8.62 -0.19
N LEU A 309 -15.09 9.18 -0.06
CA LEU A 309 -16.29 8.42 0.28
C LEU A 309 -16.62 7.35 -0.77
N ALA A 310 -16.25 7.53 -2.04
CA ALA A 310 -16.44 6.51 -3.07
C ALA A 310 -15.66 5.21 -2.79
N LEU A 311 -14.57 5.27 -2.02
CA LEU A 311 -13.80 4.09 -1.62
C LEU A 311 -14.41 3.36 -0.42
N SER A 312 -15.16 4.06 0.46
CA SER A 312 -15.65 3.55 1.74
C SER A 312 -16.53 2.30 1.63
N PRO A 313 -17.49 2.20 0.68
CA PRO A 313 -18.28 0.97 0.51
C PRO A 313 -17.43 -0.23 0.08
N GLY A 314 -16.32 0.00 -0.64
CA GLY A 314 -15.34 -1.03 -0.94
C GLY A 314 -14.63 -1.55 0.32
N GLY A 315 -14.23 -0.66 1.23
CA GLY A 315 -13.68 -1.02 2.54
C GLY A 315 -14.67 -1.81 3.39
N ALA A 316 -15.94 -1.38 3.45
CA ALA A 316 -17.01 -2.10 4.13
C ALA A 316 -17.20 -3.51 3.54
N THR A 317 -17.19 -3.64 2.20
CA THR A 317 -17.29 -4.94 1.53
C THR A 317 -16.19 -5.90 1.99
N ILE A 318 -14.94 -5.43 2.05
CA ILE A 318 -13.82 -6.23 2.54
C ILE A 318 -14.04 -6.62 4.00
N MET A 319 -14.43 -5.68 4.85
CA MET A 319 -14.68 -5.91 6.27
C MET A 319 -15.70 -7.04 6.50
N PHE A 320 -16.80 -7.07 5.73
CA PHE A 320 -17.81 -8.13 5.83
C PHE A 320 -17.36 -9.45 5.19
N CYS A 321 -16.59 -9.41 4.11
CA CYS A 321 -16.12 -10.63 3.42
C CYS A 321 -14.96 -11.32 4.13
N MET A 322 -14.07 -10.58 4.81
CA MET A 322 -12.88 -11.15 5.45
C MET A 322 -13.18 -12.28 6.45
N PRO A 323 -14.17 -12.19 7.37
CA PRO A 323 -14.52 -13.30 8.25
C PRO A 323 -15.02 -14.53 7.49
N ILE A 324 -15.79 -14.32 6.42
CA ILE A 324 -16.29 -15.40 5.56
C ILE A 324 -15.12 -16.11 4.88
N VAL A 325 -14.19 -15.37 4.31
CA VAL A 325 -12.98 -15.92 3.67
C VAL A 325 -12.09 -16.63 4.70
N GLY A 326 -11.93 -16.06 5.89
CA GLY A 326 -11.21 -16.68 7.00
C GLY A 326 -11.77 -18.05 7.40
N PHE A 327 -13.09 -18.21 7.32
CA PHE A 327 -13.77 -19.50 7.52
C PHE A 327 -13.59 -20.43 6.31
N LEU A 328 -13.73 -19.93 5.08
CA LEU A 328 -13.62 -20.73 3.87
C LEU A 328 -12.21 -21.31 3.67
N VAL A 329 -11.17 -20.57 4.06
CA VAL A 329 -9.77 -21.02 3.91
C VAL A 329 -9.48 -22.34 4.66
N SER A 330 -10.22 -22.64 5.73
CA SER A 330 -10.11 -23.92 6.43
C SER A 330 -10.81 -25.09 5.74
N ARG A 331 -11.68 -24.83 4.74
CA ARG A 331 -12.53 -25.84 4.07
C ARG A 331 -12.27 -25.96 2.57
N VAL A 332 -11.85 -24.89 1.93
CA VAL A 332 -11.63 -24.81 0.49
C VAL A 332 -10.15 -24.64 0.20
N ASP A 333 -9.66 -25.29 -0.84
CA ASP A 333 -8.27 -25.13 -1.29
C ASP A 333 -7.99 -23.66 -1.64
N THR A 334 -6.93 -23.10 -1.06
CA THR A 334 -6.53 -21.71 -1.23
C THR A 334 -6.34 -21.27 -2.67
N ARG A 335 -5.98 -22.20 -3.58
CA ARG A 335 -5.86 -21.93 -5.03
C ARG A 335 -7.15 -21.42 -5.64
N TYR A 336 -8.27 -22.10 -5.34
CA TYR A 336 -9.57 -21.72 -5.89
C TYR A 336 -10.05 -20.38 -5.34
N LEU A 337 -9.79 -20.11 -4.04
CA LEU A 337 -10.15 -18.84 -3.43
C LEU A 337 -9.34 -17.68 -4.05
N ILE A 338 -8.03 -17.85 -4.24
CA ILE A 338 -7.17 -16.84 -4.87
C ILE A 338 -7.59 -16.62 -6.32
N THR A 339 -7.81 -17.70 -7.09
CA THR A 339 -8.25 -17.61 -8.49
C THR A 339 -9.59 -16.88 -8.60
N PHE A 340 -10.55 -17.23 -7.76
CA PHE A 340 -11.85 -16.57 -7.69
C PHE A 340 -11.71 -15.07 -7.41
N GLY A 341 -10.93 -14.71 -6.38
CA GLY A 341 -10.67 -13.31 -6.01
C GLY A 341 -10.01 -12.52 -7.15
N CYS A 342 -8.98 -13.09 -7.79
CA CYS A 342 -8.32 -12.47 -8.95
C CYS A 342 -9.27 -12.28 -10.12
N THR A 343 -10.08 -13.30 -10.44
CA THR A 343 -11.03 -13.24 -11.57
C THR A 343 -12.05 -12.13 -11.36
N ILE A 344 -12.64 -12.03 -10.17
CA ILE A 344 -13.63 -10.98 -9.87
C ILE A 344 -13.00 -9.60 -9.90
N SER A 345 -11.84 -9.43 -9.23
CA SER A 345 -11.15 -8.13 -9.22
C SER A 345 -10.71 -7.71 -10.63
N ALA A 346 -10.19 -8.63 -11.42
CA ALA A 346 -9.82 -8.38 -12.81
C ALA A 346 -11.03 -7.98 -13.65
N SER A 347 -12.15 -8.72 -13.52
CA SER A 347 -13.40 -8.40 -14.23
C SER A 347 -13.94 -7.01 -13.83
N ALA A 348 -13.90 -6.67 -12.56
CA ALA A 348 -14.29 -5.35 -12.07
C ALA A 348 -13.43 -4.23 -12.72
N LEU A 349 -12.11 -4.42 -12.78
CA LEU A 349 -11.19 -3.47 -13.42
C LEU A 349 -11.45 -3.34 -14.93
N LEU A 350 -11.78 -4.43 -15.61
CA LEU A 350 -12.16 -4.39 -17.04
C LEU A 350 -13.51 -3.69 -17.24
N VAL A 351 -14.47 -3.84 -16.33
CA VAL A 351 -15.72 -3.05 -16.35
C VAL A 351 -15.41 -1.56 -16.18
N MET A 352 -14.51 -1.20 -15.23
CA MET A 352 -14.05 0.18 -15.05
C MET A 352 -13.34 0.72 -16.31
N ALA A 353 -12.62 -0.12 -17.05
CA ALA A 353 -12.01 0.25 -18.33
C ALA A 353 -13.02 0.58 -19.45
N GLY A 354 -14.30 0.33 -19.24
CA GLY A 354 -15.39 0.73 -20.12
C GLY A 354 -16.11 2.03 -19.70
N TRP A 355 -15.67 2.72 -18.66
CA TRP A 355 -16.27 3.97 -18.20
C TRP A 355 -16.07 5.13 -19.17
N ASN A 356 -16.81 6.22 -18.97
CA ASN A 356 -16.71 7.43 -19.78
C ASN A 356 -16.95 8.68 -18.92
N LEU A 357 -16.86 9.87 -19.51
CA LEU A 357 -17.05 11.14 -18.83
C LEU A 357 -18.48 11.38 -18.28
N SER A 358 -19.44 10.53 -18.63
CA SER A 358 -20.81 10.57 -18.08
C SER A 358 -20.99 9.65 -16.87
N LEU A 359 -19.89 9.11 -16.31
CA LEU A 359 -19.92 8.25 -15.14
C LEU A 359 -20.52 8.99 -13.95
N ASP A 360 -21.54 8.41 -13.33
CA ASP A 360 -22.10 8.90 -12.08
C ASP A 360 -21.39 8.28 -10.85
N PHE A 361 -21.58 8.91 -9.72
CA PHE A 361 -21.00 8.50 -8.44
C PHE A 361 -21.35 7.04 -8.06
N LYS A 362 -22.61 6.65 -8.31
CA LYS A 362 -23.12 5.31 -7.96
C LYS A 362 -22.40 4.21 -8.72
N HIS A 363 -22.15 4.39 -10.02
CA HIS A 363 -21.42 3.40 -10.83
C HIS A 363 -19.94 3.34 -10.44
N ALA A 364 -19.32 4.46 -10.07
CA ALA A 364 -17.96 4.45 -9.52
C ALA A 364 -17.87 3.64 -8.23
N VAL A 365 -18.81 3.85 -7.31
CA VAL A 365 -18.93 3.09 -6.06
C VAL A 365 -19.13 1.60 -6.33
N LEU A 366 -20.07 1.23 -7.23
CA LEU A 366 -20.35 -0.17 -7.58
C LEU A 366 -19.12 -0.88 -8.17
N GLY A 367 -18.37 -0.21 -9.05
CA GLY A 367 -17.11 -0.72 -9.57
C GLY A 367 -16.13 -1.02 -8.43
N ARG A 368 -15.95 -0.08 -7.50
CA ARG A 368 -15.08 -0.27 -6.34
C ARG A 368 -15.53 -1.41 -5.42
N VAL A 369 -16.83 -1.52 -5.14
CA VAL A 369 -17.42 -2.61 -4.35
C VAL A 369 -17.12 -3.97 -4.99
N LEU A 370 -17.34 -4.10 -6.30
CA LEU A 370 -17.08 -5.35 -7.03
C LEU A 370 -15.59 -5.73 -7.00
N GLN A 371 -14.69 -4.76 -7.22
CA GLN A 371 -13.26 -4.98 -7.12
C GLN A 371 -12.85 -5.40 -5.69
N SER A 372 -13.36 -4.71 -4.67
CA SER A 372 -13.05 -4.97 -3.27
C SER A 372 -13.56 -6.33 -2.82
N PHE A 373 -14.71 -6.77 -3.32
CA PHE A 373 -15.22 -8.12 -3.08
C PHE A 373 -14.21 -9.18 -3.54
N GLY A 374 -13.65 -9.04 -4.75
CA GLY A 374 -12.60 -9.95 -5.23
C GLY A 374 -11.32 -9.86 -4.38
N LEU A 375 -10.86 -8.66 -4.02
CA LEU A 375 -9.65 -8.45 -3.21
C LEU A 375 -9.75 -9.11 -1.82
N ALA A 376 -10.94 -9.18 -1.22
CA ALA A 376 -11.16 -9.86 0.04
C ALA A 376 -10.76 -11.34 0.01
N PHE A 377 -10.91 -12.02 -1.15
CA PHE A 377 -10.56 -13.41 -1.34
C PHE A 377 -9.07 -13.67 -1.63
N LEU A 378 -8.24 -12.63 -1.64
CA LEU A 378 -6.80 -12.77 -1.92
C LEU A 378 -5.94 -12.75 -0.66
N PHE A 379 -6.14 -11.77 0.20
CA PHE A 379 -5.22 -11.47 1.30
C PHE A 379 -5.01 -12.65 2.26
N ILE A 380 -6.10 -13.25 2.76
CA ILE A 380 -6.04 -14.34 3.74
C ILE A 380 -5.50 -15.63 3.12
N PRO A 381 -6.01 -16.12 1.96
CA PRO A 381 -5.52 -17.34 1.35
C PRO A 381 -4.05 -17.27 0.94
N ILE A 382 -3.57 -16.12 0.46
CA ILE A 382 -2.15 -15.90 0.12
C ILE A 382 -1.28 -16.07 1.38
N ASN A 383 -1.64 -15.41 2.49
CA ASN A 383 -0.90 -15.52 3.74
C ASN A 383 -0.89 -16.97 4.28
N VAL A 384 -2.03 -17.63 4.30
CA VAL A 384 -2.13 -19.02 4.78
C VAL A 384 -1.29 -19.97 3.92
N SER A 385 -1.30 -19.79 2.59
CA SER A 385 -0.46 -20.59 1.67
C SER A 385 1.02 -20.33 1.85
N ALA A 386 1.41 -19.08 2.12
CA ALA A 386 2.80 -18.70 2.32
C ALA A 386 3.44 -19.42 3.51
N PHE A 387 2.72 -19.52 4.62
CA PHE A 387 3.23 -20.08 5.87
C PHE A 387 2.91 -21.57 6.06
N ALA A 388 2.33 -22.23 5.05
CA ALA A 388 1.97 -23.65 5.15
C ALA A 388 3.15 -24.60 5.44
N ASN A 389 4.33 -24.31 4.87
CA ASN A 389 5.55 -25.12 5.01
C ASN A 389 6.67 -24.40 5.75
N VAL A 390 6.47 -23.17 6.19
CA VAL A 390 7.50 -22.36 6.86
C VAL A 390 7.64 -22.81 8.32
N PRO A 391 8.86 -23.14 8.80
CA PRO A 391 9.11 -23.42 10.20
C PRO A 391 8.72 -22.23 11.10
N ARG A 392 8.21 -22.54 12.30
CA ARG A 392 7.74 -21.51 13.25
C ARG A 392 8.82 -20.49 13.61
N GLU A 393 10.08 -20.95 13.70
CA GLU A 393 11.25 -20.13 14.02
C GLU A 393 11.51 -19.07 12.94
N LYS A 394 11.18 -19.36 11.67
CA LYS A 394 11.37 -18.47 10.51
C LYS A 394 10.15 -17.62 10.16
N THR A 395 9.05 -17.75 10.89
CA THR A 395 7.81 -17.03 10.59
C THR A 395 8.03 -15.51 10.54
N ASN A 396 8.79 -14.95 11.49
CA ASN A 396 9.08 -13.50 11.51
C ASN A 396 9.82 -13.02 10.26
N MET A 397 10.85 -13.76 9.82
CA MET A 397 11.58 -13.42 8.60
C MET A 397 10.66 -13.53 7.36
N GLY A 398 9.82 -14.57 7.33
CA GLY A 398 8.85 -14.78 6.27
C GLY A 398 7.82 -13.65 6.19
N THR A 399 7.29 -13.20 7.31
CA THR A 399 6.33 -12.06 7.34
C THR A 399 6.99 -10.77 6.85
N GLY A 400 8.26 -10.54 7.21
CA GLY A 400 9.04 -9.42 6.68
C GLY A 400 9.14 -9.42 5.16
N ILE A 401 9.50 -10.57 4.56
CA ILE A 401 9.64 -10.71 3.09
C ILE A 401 8.28 -10.51 2.38
N ILE A 402 7.20 -11.10 2.90
CA ILE A 402 5.86 -10.97 2.29
C ILE A 402 5.35 -9.53 2.35
N ASN A 403 5.52 -8.85 3.49
CA ASN A 403 5.11 -7.46 3.60
C ASN A 403 5.99 -6.52 2.76
N LEU A 404 7.30 -6.81 2.67
CA LEU A 404 8.20 -6.11 1.75
C LEU A 404 7.72 -6.25 0.30
N ALA A 405 7.39 -7.46 -0.15
CA ALA A 405 6.89 -7.70 -1.50
C ALA A 405 5.60 -6.90 -1.76
N ARG A 406 4.67 -6.86 -0.80
CA ARG A 406 3.45 -6.06 -0.91
C ARG A 406 3.74 -4.57 -1.01
N ASN A 407 4.65 -4.04 -0.18
CA ASN A 407 5.00 -2.62 -0.19
C ASN A 407 5.73 -2.21 -1.47
N ILE A 408 6.68 -3.02 -1.93
CA ILE A 408 7.34 -2.78 -3.23
C ILE A 408 6.30 -2.85 -4.35
N GLY A 409 5.39 -3.84 -4.32
CA GLY A 409 4.30 -3.95 -5.27
C GLY A 409 3.42 -2.69 -5.29
N ALA A 410 3.06 -2.16 -4.13
CA ALA A 410 2.31 -0.92 -4.00
C ALA A 410 3.04 0.26 -4.63
N SER A 411 4.31 0.47 -4.28
CA SER A 411 5.13 1.58 -4.80
C SER A 411 5.35 1.47 -6.31
N VAL A 412 5.69 0.27 -6.81
CA VAL A 412 5.83 0.02 -8.27
C VAL A 412 4.49 0.23 -8.97
N GLY A 413 3.39 -0.21 -8.37
CA GLY A 413 2.05 -0.03 -8.92
C GLY A 413 1.68 1.43 -9.07
N ILE A 414 1.81 2.21 -8.01
CA ILE A 414 1.53 3.66 -8.03
C ILE A 414 2.43 4.36 -9.05
N ALA A 415 3.75 4.12 -9.03
CA ALA A 415 4.69 4.71 -9.98
C ALA A 415 4.32 4.37 -11.43
N THR A 416 3.91 3.12 -11.69
CA THR A 416 3.51 2.66 -13.03
C THR A 416 2.26 3.39 -13.50
N VAL A 417 1.20 3.42 -12.69
CA VAL A 417 -0.08 4.00 -13.13
C VAL A 417 -0.02 5.52 -13.24
N THR A 418 0.75 6.21 -12.41
CA THR A 418 0.95 7.67 -12.51
C THR A 418 1.74 8.03 -13.76
N THR A 419 2.85 7.33 -14.03
CA THR A 419 3.64 7.52 -15.25
C THR A 419 2.83 7.23 -16.51
N LEU A 420 2.08 6.12 -16.51
CA LEU A 420 1.24 5.78 -17.66
C LEU A 420 0.10 6.78 -17.84
N LEU A 421 -0.49 7.29 -16.76
CA LEU A 421 -1.55 8.27 -16.83
C LEU A 421 -1.06 9.52 -17.60
N GLU A 422 0.09 10.06 -17.25
CA GLU A 422 0.64 11.24 -17.92
C GLU A 422 1.04 10.95 -19.38
N ARG A 423 1.84 9.89 -19.60
CA ARG A 423 2.30 9.54 -20.97
C ARG A 423 1.14 9.17 -21.89
N ARG A 424 0.12 8.45 -21.37
CA ARG A 424 -1.05 8.08 -22.18
C ARG A 424 -1.98 9.28 -22.41
N THR A 425 -2.09 10.19 -21.47
CA THR A 425 -2.82 11.46 -21.68
C THR A 425 -2.19 12.23 -22.84
N GLN A 426 -0.88 12.41 -22.86
CA GLN A 426 -0.15 13.07 -23.96
C GLN A 426 -0.35 12.33 -25.30
N LEU A 427 -0.25 11.00 -25.29
CA LEU A 427 -0.45 10.20 -26.51
C LEU A 427 -1.88 10.31 -27.05
N HIS A 428 -2.88 10.20 -26.18
CA HIS A 428 -4.28 10.34 -26.59
C HIS A 428 -4.60 11.78 -27.01
N GLN A 429 -4.02 12.78 -26.37
CA GLN A 429 -4.15 14.17 -26.75
C GLN A 429 -3.61 14.41 -28.17
N MET A 430 -2.39 13.93 -28.48
CA MET A 430 -1.83 14.01 -29.83
C MET A 430 -2.74 13.34 -30.86
N ARG A 431 -3.21 12.11 -30.58
CA ARG A 431 -4.11 11.38 -31.50
C ARG A 431 -5.46 12.09 -31.73
N LEU A 432 -6.01 12.70 -30.70
CA LEU A 432 -7.25 13.47 -30.83
C LEU A 432 -7.02 14.78 -31.59
N MET A 433 -5.86 15.41 -31.40
CA MET A 433 -5.49 16.63 -32.15
C MET A 433 -5.32 16.38 -33.65
N ASP A 434 -4.91 15.19 -34.09
CA ASP A 434 -4.83 14.82 -35.52
C ASP A 434 -6.18 14.96 -36.24
N HIS A 435 -7.28 14.85 -35.49
CA HIS A 435 -8.64 15.02 -36.01
C HIS A 435 -9.14 16.48 -35.95
N VAL A 436 -8.37 17.40 -35.36
CA VAL A 436 -8.67 18.84 -35.25
C VAL A 436 -8.12 19.56 -36.50
N ASN A 437 -8.75 19.36 -37.62
CA ASN A 437 -8.39 20.04 -38.88
C ASN A 437 -9.55 20.83 -39.44
N ASN A 438 -9.25 21.89 -40.17
CA ASN A 438 -10.24 22.78 -40.75
C ASN A 438 -11.19 22.13 -41.78
N MET A 439 -10.90 20.91 -42.23
CA MET A 439 -11.73 20.13 -43.13
C MET A 439 -12.82 19.32 -42.40
N ASN A 440 -12.70 19.18 -41.08
CA ASN A 440 -13.65 18.40 -40.27
C ASN A 440 -14.94 19.22 -39.99
N PRO A 441 -16.11 18.85 -40.57
CA PRO A 441 -17.36 19.59 -40.36
C PRO A 441 -17.80 19.59 -38.89
N ALA A 442 -17.57 18.49 -38.17
CA ALA A 442 -17.93 18.37 -36.74
C ALA A 442 -17.15 19.37 -35.88
N LEU A 443 -15.86 19.63 -36.22
CA LEU A 443 -15.06 20.65 -35.54
C LEU A 443 -15.68 22.04 -35.74
N LYS A 444 -16.05 22.41 -36.98
CA LYS A 444 -16.64 23.72 -37.29
C LYS A 444 -17.94 23.92 -36.51
N THR A 445 -18.79 22.91 -36.47
CA THR A 445 -20.04 22.94 -35.70
C THR A 445 -19.81 23.11 -34.21
N LYS A 446 -18.85 22.39 -33.64
CA LYS A 446 -18.48 22.49 -32.20
C LYS A 446 -17.87 23.85 -31.87
N LEU A 447 -16.95 24.37 -32.70
CA LEU A 447 -16.35 25.69 -32.51
C LEU A 447 -17.40 26.81 -32.63
N ALA A 448 -18.33 26.72 -33.59
CA ALA A 448 -19.42 27.66 -33.69
C ALA A 448 -20.32 27.62 -32.44
N GLY A 449 -20.63 26.45 -31.90
CA GLY A 449 -21.37 26.30 -30.67
C GLY A 449 -20.64 26.89 -29.44
N PHE A 450 -19.35 26.68 -29.32
CA PHE A 450 -18.53 27.29 -28.26
C PHE A 450 -18.41 28.81 -28.41
N ALA A 451 -18.24 29.31 -29.65
CA ALA A 451 -18.23 30.75 -29.91
C ALA A 451 -19.55 31.40 -29.55
N ALA A 452 -20.70 30.78 -29.90
CA ALA A 452 -22.02 31.25 -29.51
C ALA A 452 -22.22 31.28 -27.99
N ALA A 453 -21.76 30.23 -27.28
CA ALA A 453 -21.78 30.17 -25.81
C ALA A 453 -20.90 31.27 -25.20
N SER A 454 -19.72 31.54 -25.77
CA SER A 454 -18.83 32.61 -25.30
C SER A 454 -19.45 34.01 -25.48
N ILE A 455 -20.13 34.23 -26.59
CA ILE A 455 -20.82 35.48 -26.87
C ILE A 455 -21.98 35.69 -25.89
N SER A 456 -22.78 34.65 -25.62
CA SER A 456 -23.85 34.71 -24.62
C SER A 456 -23.34 34.93 -23.20
N GLY A 457 -22.11 34.55 -22.92
CA GLY A 457 -21.39 34.80 -21.65
C GLY A 457 -20.72 36.17 -21.56
N GLY A 458 -20.92 37.07 -22.56
CA GLY A 458 -20.43 38.45 -22.53
C GLY A 458 -19.07 38.69 -23.23
N SER A 459 -18.47 37.67 -23.84
CA SER A 459 -17.20 37.79 -24.58
C SER A 459 -17.47 38.06 -26.06
N SER A 460 -17.18 39.26 -26.56
CA SER A 460 -17.36 39.62 -27.97
C SER A 460 -16.04 39.77 -28.72
N GLY A 461 -16.05 39.55 -30.05
CA GLY A 461 -14.90 39.74 -30.93
C GLY A 461 -13.78 38.68 -30.80
N PRO A 462 -12.49 39.06 -30.96
CA PRO A 462 -11.36 38.13 -30.93
C PRO A 462 -11.23 37.30 -29.65
N GLY A 463 -11.71 37.85 -28.51
CA GLY A 463 -11.76 37.16 -27.22
C GLY A 463 -12.67 35.94 -27.22
N GLY A 464 -13.84 36.03 -27.88
CA GLY A 464 -14.79 34.90 -27.98
C GLY A 464 -14.24 33.71 -28.79
N ALA A 465 -13.49 34.00 -29.87
CA ALA A 465 -12.85 32.94 -30.65
C ALA A 465 -11.73 32.26 -29.85
N ALA A 466 -10.89 33.02 -29.15
CA ALA A 466 -9.85 32.46 -28.30
C ALA A 466 -10.45 31.58 -27.18
N GLN A 467 -11.55 32.04 -26.58
CA GLN A 467 -12.27 31.28 -25.56
C GLN A 467 -12.88 29.98 -26.12
N ALA A 468 -13.43 29.99 -27.33
CA ALA A 468 -13.95 28.80 -28.00
C ALA A 468 -12.86 27.75 -28.26
N HIS A 469 -11.66 28.18 -28.67
CA HIS A 469 -10.51 27.29 -28.80
C HIS A 469 -10.04 26.74 -27.47
N GLY A 470 -10.04 27.55 -26.41
CA GLY A 470 -9.76 27.09 -25.05
C GLY A 470 -10.75 26.01 -24.56
N MET A 471 -12.05 26.19 -24.82
CA MET A 471 -13.08 25.19 -24.51
C MET A 471 -12.88 23.89 -25.30
N LEU A 472 -12.51 23.98 -26.57
CA LEU A 472 -12.17 22.81 -27.38
C LEU A 472 -10.94 22.07 -26.83
N PHE A 473 -9.89 22.82 -26.50
CA PHE A 473 -8.68 22.26 -25.92
C PHE A 473 -8.99 21.50 -24.61
N ASN A 474 -9.73 22.13 -23.69
CA ASN A 474 -10.15 21.50 -22.44
C ASN A 474 -11.00 20.23 -22.67
N MET A 475 -11.86 20.24 -23.69
CA MET A 475 -12.66 19.06 -24.05
C MET A 475 -11.76 17.90 -24.51
N ILE A 476 -10.77 18.20 -25.35
CA ILE A 476 -9.81 17.21 -25.84
C ILE A 476 -8.95 16.67 -24.70
N GLU A 477 -8.43 17.55 -23.85
CA GLU A 477 -7.63 17.19 -22.68
C GLU A 477 -8.39 16.27 -21.72
N ARG A 478 -9.64 16.65 -21.37
CA ARG A 478 -10.49 15.81 -20.51
C ARG A 478 -10.76 14.43 -21.12
N GLN A 479 -11.01 14.37 -22.44
CA GLN A 479 -11.23 13.09 -23.13
C GLN A 479 -9.94 12.26 -23.19
N ALA A 480 -8.80 12.87 -23.47
CA ALA A 480 -7.50 12.22 -23.49
C ALA A 480 -7.13 11.63 -22.12
N THR A 481 -7.34 12.41 -21.06
CA THR A 481 -7.11 11.99 -19.68
C THR A 481 -8.05 10.85 -19.28
N MET A 482 -9.33 10.91 -19.69
CA MET A 482 -10.27 9.80 -19.47
C MET A 482 -9.77 8.51 -20.10
N LEU A 483 -9.37 8.54 -21.37
CA LEU A 483 -8.82 7.36 -22.07
C LEU A 483 -7.58 6.82 -21.38
N ALA A 484 -6.74 7.69 -20.84
CA ALA A 484 -5.55 7.28 -20.08
C ALA A 484 -5.90 6.57 -18.76
N PHE A 485 -6.96 6.99 -18.05
CA PHE A 485 -7.49 6.26 -16.89
C PHE A 485 -8.00 4.86 -17.29
N LEU A 486 -8.74 4.77 -18.40
CA LEU A 486 -9.26 3.49 -18.90
C LEU A 486 -8.14 2.52 -19.28
N ASP A 487 -7.08 3.02 -19.93
CA ASP A 487 -5.88 2.22 -20.24
C ASP A 487 -5.24 1.66 -18.96
N ASN A 488 -5.17 2.46 -17.88
CA ASN A 488 -4.65 2.00 -16.59
C ASN A 488 -5.53 0.92 -15.96
N PHE A 489 -6.86 1.08 -15.92
CA PHE A 489 -7.75 0.04 -15.41
C PHE A 489 -7.65 -1.24 -16.23
N LYS A 490 -7.54 -1.13 -17.55
CA LYS A 490 -7.32 -2.27 -18.44
C LYS A 490 -6.02 -2.99 -18.14
N LEU A 491 -4.92 -2.25 -17.95
CA LEU A 491 -3.63 -2.83 -17.58
C LEU A 491 -3.71 -3.62 -16.27
N LEU A 492 -4.30 -3.01 -15.23
CA LEU A 492 -4.46 -3.67 -13.93
C LEU A 492 -5.29 -4.95 -14.03
N GLY A 493 -6.37 -4.93 -14.81
CA GLY A 493 -7.22 -6.09 -15.05
C GLY A 493 -6.47 -7.20 -15.79
N VAL A 494 -5.71 -6.87 -16.83
CA VAL A 494 -4.90 -7.83 -17.61
C VAL A 494 -3.80 -8.45 -16.74
N ILE A 495 -3.12 -7.66 -15.89
CA ILE A 495 -2.13 -8.17 -14.94
C ILE A 495 -2.76 -9.21 -14.00
N PHE A 496 -3.92 -8.92 -13.42
CA PHE A 496 -4.58 -9.87 -12.51
C PHE A 496 -5.04 -11.15 -13.22
N PHE A 497 -5.53 -11.08 -14.45
CA PHE A 497 -5.81 -12.28 -15.22
C PHE A 497 -4.53 -13.07 -15.58
N GLY A 498 -3.46 -12.35 -15.92
CA GLY A 498 -2.18 -12.95 -16.32
C GLY A 498 -1.48 -13.75 -15.21
N ILE A 499 -1.72 -13.42 -13.94
CA ILE A 499 -1.12 -14.15 -12.82
C ILE A 499 -1.92 -15.38 -12.39
N ILE A 500 -3.17 -15.55 -12.82
CA ILE A 500 -4.04 -16.68 -12.41
C ILE A 500 -3.37 -18.05 -12.63
N PRO A 501 -2.74 -18.35 -13.79
CA PRO A 501 -2.12 -19.65 -14.01
C PRO A 501 -1.04 -19.99 -12.97
N ILE A 502 -0.37 -18.99 -12.40
CA ILE A 502 0.69 -19.18 -11.40
C ILE A 502 0.15 -19.80 -10.11
N PHE A 503 -1.11 -19.51 -9.74
CA PHE A 503 -1.72 -20.05 -8.52
C PHE A 503 -1.99 -21.55 -8.58
N PHE A 504 -2.19 -22.11 -9.77
CA PHE A 504 -2.31 -23.56 -9.94
C PHE A 504 -0.99 -24.29 -9.70
N LEU A 505 0.12 -23.57 -9.66
CA LEU A 505 1.41 -24.11 -9.28
C LEU A 505 1.59 -24.25 -7.76
N LEU A 506 0.75 -23.68 -6.90
CA LEU A 506 0.80 -23.88 -5.44
C LEU A 506 0.61 -25.37 -5.12
N LYS A 507 1.34 -25.90 -4.16
CA LYS A 507 1.13 -27.25 -3.63
C LYS A 507 0.07 -27.20 -2.52
N ARG A 508 -0.82 -28.19 -2.51
CA ARG A 508 -1.78 -28.31 -1.40
C ARG A 508 -1.01 -28.37 -0.07
N PRO A 509 -1.37 -27.54 0.91
CA PRO A 509 -0.84 -27.73 2.25
C PRO A 509 -1.20 -29.16 2.66
N LYS A 510 -0.21 -29.96 3.05
CA LYS A 510 -0.51 -31.22 3.73
C LYS A 510 -1.21 -30.80 5.03
N MET A 511 -2.52 -31.01 5.12
CA MET A 511 -3.20 -31.00 6.41
C MET A 511 -2.54 -32.12 7.21
N GLY A 512 -1.55 -31.75 8.01
CA GLY A 512 -0.82 -32.70 8.83
C GLY A 512 -1.78 -33.29 9.85
N GLY A 513 -2.18 -34.51 9.62
CA GLY A 513 -2.57 -35.43 10.67
C GLY A 513 -1.34 -35.79 11.50
N GLY A 514 -0.78 -34.81 12.21
CA GLY A 514 0.18 -35.04 13.27
C GLY A 514 -0.63 -35.26 14.55
N SER A 515 -1.04 -36.52 14.78
CA SER A 515 -1.31 -36.99 16.14
C SER A 515 -0.05 -36.70 16.95
N VAL A 516 -0.16 -35.72 17.85
CA VAL A 516 0.82 -35.55 18.94
C VAL A 516 0.80 -36.86 19.73
N PRO A 517 1.91 -37.61 19.87
CA PRO A 517 1.96 -38.69 20.84
C PRO A 517 1.74 -38.05 22.21
N VAL A 518 0.68 -38.41 22.87
CA VAL A 518 0.49 -38.16 24.30
C VAL A 518 1.53 -39.03 25.02
N HIS A 519 2.55 -38.42 25.51
CA HIS A 519 3.41 -38.95 26.61
C HIS A 519 3.50 -37.89 27.68
#